data_46c8af284e0206430e9aba469582c841
#
_entry.id   46c8af284e0206430e9aba469582c841
#
_cell.length_a   1.000
_cell.length_b   1.000
_cell.length_c   1.000
_cell.angle_alpha   90.00
_cell.angle_beta   90.00
_cell.angle_gamma   90.00
#
_symmetry.space_group_name_H-M   'P 1'
#
loop_
_entity.id
_entity.type
_entity.pdbx_description
1 polymer ?
#
loop_
_entity_poly.entity_id
_entity_poly.type
_entity_poly.pdbx_seq_one_letter_code
_entity_poly.pdbx_strand_id
1 'polypeptide(L)'
;MCTAEQEKGRFFVQLEEKQQKKILMMNNNHIVIMAGGVGSRFWPMSTPECPKQFIDVMGCGKTMIQMTVERFAPLCPMENVWVVTSGEYVDMVHAQLPQVPVQNILAEPAMRNTAPCIAYACWKIRKEHPDANIVVTPADALVVDVEDFRRVISTALEFTAAGRRIVTVGIRPTRPETGYGYIAAGEVATAQPRYCVEGEPCCNKGDGDIHVLKVDSFKEKPQLEVAKQYLAAGNYLWNAGIFVWNVETIVESMRTFVPDLAAKMDEMSRAFYTADEPAVVRSIFPTCEKISIDYAVMEKADYIYTIPGDFGWSDVGTWGSLWTLLQHDENDNAVVGENVHLNDCRGCIVHAPGSKSVVLQGLEDSIVVERDGRLLICKLSEEQRIKDFKK
;
A
#
# COMPACT_ATOMS: atom_id res chain seq x y z
N MET A 1 -25.27 48.67 -1.39
CA MET A 1 -24.35 48.18 -2.48
C MET A 1 -22.95 47.82 -1.98
N CYS A 2 -22.51 48.27 -0.80
CA CYS A 2 -21.14 48.01 -0.29
C CYS A 2 -20.92 46.61 0.33
N THR A 3 -21.98 45.84 0.65
CA THR A 3 -21.86 44.54 1.36
C THR A 3 -21.54 43.35 0.46
N ALA A 4 -22.04 43.31 -0.76
CA ALA A 4 -21.84 42.16 -1.68
C ALA A 4 -20.41 42.10 -2.28
N GLU A 5 -19.76 43.22 -2.48
CA GLU A 5 -18.36 43.29 -2.92
C GLU A 5 -17.38 42.90 -1.78
N GLN A 6 -17.71 43.30 -0.54
CA GLN A 6 -16.91 42.89 0.63
C GLN A 6 -17.03 41.38 0.93
N GLU A 7 -18.20 40.79 0.76
CA GLU A 7 -18.41 39.35 0.91
C GLU A 7 -17.67 38.56 -0.20
N LYS A 8 -17.73 39.00 -1.46
CA LYS A 8 -16.95 38.42 -2.55
C LYS A 8 -15.45 38.54 -2.28
N GLY A 9 -14.96 39.68 -1.84
CA GLY A 9 -13.53 39.84 -1.52
C GLY A 9 -13.08 38.90 -0.38
N ARG A 10 -13.88 38.73 0.68
CA ARG A 10 -13.59 37.76 1.75
C ARG A 10 -13.62 36.32 1.27
N PHE A 11 -14.54 35.96 0.38
CA PHE A 11 -14.62 34.62 -0.18
C PHE A 11 -13.39 34.29 -1.04
N PHE A 12 -12.92 35.21 -1.88
CA PHE A 12 -11.68 35.02 -2.67
C PHE A 12 -10.44 34.90 -1.79
N VAL A 13 -10.29 35.71 -0.77
CA VAL A 13 -9.17 35.61 0.19
C VAL A 13 -9.20 34.27 0.93
N GLN A 14 -10.37 33.81 1.36
CA GLN A 14 -10.49 32.49 2.00
C GLN A 14 -10.17 31.32 1.05
N LEU A 15 -10.51 31.45 -0.24
CA LEU A 15 -10.16 30.44 -1.25
C LEU A 15 -8.65 30.42 -1.50
N GLU A 16 -8.01 31.58 -1.64
CA GLU A 16 -6.56 31.69 -1.79
C GLU A 16 -5.81 31.14 -0.56
N GLU A 17 -6.24 31.47 0.64
CA GLU A 17 -5.67 30.93 1.89
C GLU A 17 -5.82 29.40 1.96
N LYS A 18 -6.99 28.86 1.61
CA LYS A 18 -7.22 27.41 1.55
C LYS A 18 -6.33 26.74 0.51
N GLN A 19 -6.19 27.35 -0.65
CA GLN A 19 -5.37 26.79 -1.74
C GLN A 19 -3.88 26.84 -1.38
N GLN A 20 -3.43 27.93 -0.77
CA GLN A 20 -2.06 28.10 -0.30
C GLN A 20 -1.73 27.12 0.84
N LYS A 21 -2.67 26.91 1.79
CA LYS A 21 -2.55 25.90 2.83
C LYS A 21 -2.50 24.48 2.28
N LYS A 22 -3.31 24.18 1.26
CA LYS A 22 -3.30 22.87 0.58
C LYS A 22 -1.97 22.62 -0.13
N ILE A 23 -1.40 23.60 -0.82
CA ILE A 23 -0.08 23.49 -1.46
C ILE A 23 1.02 23.29 -0.41
N LEU A 24 0.97 24.04 0.69
CA LEU A 24 1.95 23.89 1.77
C LEU A 24 1.88 22.50 2.42
N MET A 25 0.68 21.98 2.64
CA MET A 25 0.49 20.62 3.17
C MET A 25 1.00 19.57 2.19
N MET A 26 0.72 19.70 0.89
CA MET A 26 1.22 18.78 -0.14
C MET A 26 2.75 18.73 -0.17
N ASN A 27 3.43 19.86 -0.02
CA ASN A 27 4.89 19.94 -0.03
C ASN A 27 5.53 19.27 1.19
N ASN A 28 4.77 19.05 2.26
CA ASN A 28 5.23 18.38 3.48
C ASN A 28 4.79 16.91 3.56
N ASN A 29 4.05 16.41 2.57
CA ASN A 29 3.68 15.02 2.49
C ASN A 29 4.82 14.20 1.88
N HIS A 30 5.10 13.05 2.46
CA HIS A 30 6.08 12.08 1.98
C HIS A 30 5.41 10.72 1.83
N ILE A 31 5.74 10.00 0.76
CA ILE A 31 5.23 8.65 0.51
C ILE A 31 6.39 7.66 0.61
N VAL A 32 6.28 6.70 1.49
CA VAL A 32 7.24 5.61 1.68
C VAL A 32 6.63 4.33 1.12
N ILE A 33 7.20 3.80 0.06
CA ILE A 33 6.77 2.59 -0.63
C ILE A 33 7.67 1.44 -0.21
N MET A 34 7.10 0.43 0.45
CA MET A 34 7.81 -0.78 0.86
C MET A 34 7.81 -1.79 -0.30
N ALA A 35 8.97 -2.07 -0.88
CA ALA A 35 9.15 -2.91 -2.07
C ALA A 35 10.10 -4.10 -1.82
N GLY A 36 9.97 -4.78 -0.67
CA GLY A 36 10.91 -5.84 -0.25
C GLY A 36 10.43 -7.29 -0.46
N GLY A 37 9.16 -7.53 -0.78
CA GLY A 37 8.59 -8.88 -0.93
C GLY A 37 8.90 -9.51 -2.29
N VAL A 38 8.96 -10.87 -2.37
CA VAL A 38 9.13 -11.60 -3.64
C VAL A 38 7.80 -11.96 -4.29
N GLY A 39 6.76 -12.24 -3.50
CA GLY A 39 5.44 -12.66 -4.03
C GLY A 39 5.44 -14.07 -4.63
N SER A 40 6.05 -15.04 -3.97
CA SER A 40 6.34 -16.41 -4.47
C SER A 40 5.12 -17.22 -4.94
N ARG A 41 3.89 -16.87 -4.53
CA ARG A 41 2.65 -17.52 -4.99
C ARG A 41 2.28 -17.16 -6.42
N PHE A 42 2.87 -16.09 -6.98
CA PHE A 42 2.68 -15.70 -8.38
C PHE A 42 3.67 -16.36 -9.35
N TRP A 43 4.38 -17.41 -8.92
CA TRP A 43 5.21 -18.15 -9.86
C TRP A 43 4.35 -18.70 -11.02
N PRO A 44 4.84 -18.71 -12.29
CA PRO A 44 6.15 -18.29 -12.79
C PRO A 44 6.29 -16.78 -13.07
N MET A 45 5.25 -15.98 -12.86
CA MET A 45 5.30 -14.53 -13.07
C MET A 45 6.31 -13.85 -12.14
N SER A 46 6.24 -14.18 -10.85
CA SER A 46 7.13 -13.64 -9.83
C SER A 46 8.24 -14.63 -9.50
N THR A 47 9.48 -14.15 -9.54
CA THR A 47 10.69 -14.88 -9.19
C THR A 47 11.58 -14.02 -8.29
N PRO A 48 12.63 -14.58 -7.63
CA PRO A 48 13.59 -13.75 -6.90
C PRO A 48 14.26 -12.68 -7.78
N GLU A 49 14.47 -12.96 -9.06
CA GLU A 49 15.07 -12.01 -10.02
C GLU A 49 14.08 -10.94 -10.50
N CYS A 50 12.78 -11.21 -10.43
CA CYS A 50 11.72 -10.28 -10.81
C CYS A 50 10.53 -10.40 -9.85
N PRO A 51 10.55 -9.76 -8.68
CA PRO A 51 9.46 -9.78 -7.71
C PRO A 51 8.16 -9.17 -8.22
N LYS A 52 7.04 -9.56 -7.59
CA LYS A 52 5.67 -9.19 -7.99
C LYS A 52 5.47 -7.69 -8.23
N GLN A 53 6.03 -6.83 -7.40
CA GLN A 53 5.88 -5.38 -7.51
C GLN A 53 6.45 -4.78 -8.79
N PHE A 54 7.38 -5.49 -9.44
CA PHE A 54 8.02 -5.07 -10.69
C PHE A 54 7.39 -5.67 -11.95
N ILE A 55 6.21 -6.28 -11.81
CA ILE A 55 5.50 -6.98 -12.88
C ILE A 55 4.21 -6.25 -13.22
N ASP A 56 3.86 -6.23 -14.51
CA ASP A 56 2.51 -5.91 -14.98
C ASP A 56 1.59 -7.12 -14.80
N VAL A 57 0.98 -7.19 -13.63
CA VAL A 57 0.08 -8.30 -13.26
C VAL A 57 -1.30 -8.16 -13.94
N MET A 58 -1.69 -6.92 -14.26
CA MET A 58 -2.99 -6.61 -14.86
C MET A 58 -2.97 -6.66 -16.40
N GLY A 59 -1.80 -6.70 -17.03
CA GLY A 59 -1.68 -6.59 -18.48
C GLY A 59 -2.03 -5.20 -19.03
N CYS A 60 -1.88 -4.15 -18.22
CA CYS A 60 -2.24 -2.78 -18.58
C CYS A 60 -1.05 -1.91 -19.03
N GLY A 61 0.13 -2.49 -19.18
CA GLY A 61 1.37 -1.80 -19.57
C GLY A 61 2.11 -1.12 -18.43
N LYS A 62 1.67 -1.31 -17.16
CA LYS A 62 2.28 -0.71 -15.98
C LYS A 62 2.52 -1.77 -14.89
N THR A 63 3.69 -1.70 -14.28
CA THR A 63 4.00 -2.56 -13.13
C THR A 63 3.28 -2.09 -11.86
N MET A 64 3.16 -2.96 -10.86
CA MET A 64 2.45 -2.62 -9.64
C MET A 64 3.08 -1.44 -8.89
N ILE A 65 4.42 -1.34 -8.87
CA ILE A 65 5.09 -0.22 -8.23
C ILE A 65 4.85 1.10 -8.99
N GLN A 66 4.77 1.07 -10.32
CA GLN A 66 4.41 2.24 -11.13
C GLN A 66 2.99 2.70 -10.85
N MET A 67 2.01 1.78 -10.83
CA MET A 67 0.63 2.09 -10.46
C MET A 67 0.54 2.64 -9.02
N THR A 68 1.37 2.13 -8.11
CA THR A 68 1.42 2.61 -6.73
C THR A 68 1.91 4.06 -6.67
N VAL A 69 3.00 4.42 -7.35
CA VAL A 69 3.48 5.81 -7.38
C VAL A 69 2.46 6.76 -8.02
N GLU A 70 1.87 6.38 -9.14
CA GLU A 70 0.90 7.22 -9.87
C GLU A 70 -0.35 7.55 -9.04
N ARG A 71 -0.82 6.63 -8.21
CA ARG A 71 -2.01 6.90 -7.37
C ARG A 71 -1.77 8.00 -6.33
N PHE A 72 -0.51 8.20 -5.91
CA PHE A 72 -0.13 9.23 -4.95
C PHE A 72 0.31 10.56 -5.58
N ALA A 73 0.54 10.61 -6.89
CA ALA A 73 1.08 11.80 -7.57
C ALA A 73 0.35 13.12 -7.24
N PRO A 74 -0.99 13.19 -7.10
CA PRO A 74 -1.69 14.42 -6.71
C PRO A 74 -1.60 14.77 -5.23
N LEU A 75 -1.06 13.90 -4.38
CA LEU A 75 -1.02 14.06 -2.92
C LEU A 75 0.37 14.41 -2.40
N CYS A 76 1.41 14.18 -3.21
CA CYS A 76 2.79 14.31 -2.81
C CYS A 76 3.65 14.68 -4.02
N PRO A 77 4.55 15.65 -3.92
CA PRO A 77 5.50 15.93 -4.97
C PRO A 77 6.48 14.76 -5.15
N MET A 78 6.97 14.55 -6.37
CA MET A 78 7.76 13.36 -6.71
C MET A 78 9.11 13.30 -5.97
N GLU A 79 9.66 14.45 -5.62
CA GLU A 79 10.85 14.58 -4.78
C GLU A 79 10.68 14.04 -3.36
N ASN A 80 9.44 13.88 -2.91
CA ASN A 80 9.08 13.33 -1.59
C ASN A 80 8.61 11.87 -1.66
N VAL A 81 8.73 11.20 -2.81
CA VAL A 81 8.47 9.77 -2.94
C VAL A 81 9.74 8.99 -2.59
N TRP A 82 9.61 8.02 -1.70
CA TRP A 82 10.68 7.17 -1.19
C TRP A 82 10.35 5.71 -1.45
N VAL A 83 11.34 4.92 -1.84
CA VAL A 83 11.18 3.48 -2.03
C VAL A 83 12.20 2.76 -1.15
N VAL A 84 11.72 1.87 -0.28
CA VAL A 84 12.59 1.00 0.52
C VAL A 84 12.55 -0.40 -0.07
N THR A 85 13.70 -0.91 -0.45
CA THR A 85 13.81 -2.20 -1.16
C THR A 85 15.10 -2.94 -0.80
N SER A 86 15.22 -4.23 -1.18
CA SER A 86 16.50 -4.94 -1.10
C SER A 86 17.56 -4.29 -1.99
N GLY A 87 18.81 -4.33 -1.56
CA GLY A 87 19.93 -3.84 -2.37
C GLY A 87 19.99 -4.44 -3.78
N GLU A 88 19.47 -5.66 -3.97
CA GLU A 88 19.41 -6.35 -5.27
C GLU A 88 18.42 -5.72 -6.27
N TYR A 89 17.43 -4.95 -5.79
CA TYR A 89 16.35 -4.40 -6.63
C TYR A 89 16.47 -2.89 -6.88
N VAL A 90 17.50 -2.23 -6.36
CA VAL A 90 17.71 -0.78 -6.52
C VAL A 90 17.72 -0.35 -7.98
N ASP A 91 18.48 -1.07 -8.83
CA ASP A 91 18.56 -0.75 -10.26
C ASP A 91 17.21 -0.95 -10.97
N MET A 92 16.42 -1.95 -10.55
CA MET A 92 15.09 -2.21 -11.09
C MET A 92 14.09 -1.11 -10.69
N VAL A 93 14.15 -0.64 -9.44
CA VAL A 93 13.37 0.51 -8.98
C VAL A 93 13.72 1.74 -9.81
N HIS A 94 15.01 2.04 -9.98
CA HIS A 94 15.46 3.20 -10.75
C HIS A 94 15.04 3.11 -12.22
N ALA A 95 15.11 1.93 -12.84
CA ALA A 95 14.68 1.72 -14.22
C ALA A 95 13.17 1.91 -14.41
N GLN A 96 12.35 1.49 -13.44
CA GLN A 96 10.90 1.58 -13.52
C GLN A 96 10.33 2.92 -13.02
N LEU A 97 11.05 3.61 -12.15
CA LEU A 97 10.66 4.89 -11.54
C LEU A 97 11.76 5.95 -11.71
N PRO A 98 12.14 6.30 -12.95
CA PRO A 98 13.24 7.24 -13.19
C PRO A 98 12.97 8.66 -12.67
N GLN A 99 11.72 8.99 -12.36
CA GLN A 99 11.29 10.26 -11.78
C GLN A 99 11.51 10.34 -10.25
N VAL A 100 11.73 9.20 -9.57
CA VAL A 100 12.05 9.20 -8.12
C VAL A 100 13.53 9.51 -7.92
N PRO A 101 13.90 10.47 -7.05
CA PRO A 101 15.30 10.79 -6.81
C PRO A 101 16.08 9.56 -6.31
N VAL A 102 17.28 9.36 -6.84
CA VAL A 102 18.11 8.18 -6.51
C VAL A 102 18.39 8.08 -5.00
N GLN A 103 18.61 9.22 -4.32
CA GLN A 103 18.82 9.27 -2.87
C GLN A 103 17.59 8.84 -2.05
N ASN A 104 16.40 8.78 -2.65
CA ASN A 104 15.17 8.33 -2.02
C ASN A 104 14.93 6.82 -2.23
N ILE A 105 15.78 6.13 -3.00
CA ILE A 105 15.74 4.68 -3.12
C ILE A 105 16.65 4.10 -2.03
N LEU A 106 16.04 3.60 -0.96
CA LEU A 106 16.73 3.12 0.22
C LEU A 106 16.98 1.61 0.10
N ALA A 107 18.26 1.23 0.10
CA ALA A 107 18.67 -0.17 0.02
C ALA A 107 18.78 -0.81 1.40
N GLU A 108 17.92 -1.79 1.69
CA GLU A 108 18.05 -2.63 2.88
C GLU A 108 19.15 -3.70 2.65
N PRO A 109 20.19 -3.74 3.49
CA PRO A 109 21.24 -4.75 3.38
C PRO A 109 20.81 -6.12 3.91
N ALA A 110 19.66 -6.21 4.58
CA ALA A 110 19.09 -7.45 5.09
C ALA A 110 17.58 -7.30 5.30
N MET A 111 16.80 -8.35 5.07
CA MET A 111 15.36 -8.37 5.32
C MET A 111 15.07 -8.42 6.83
N ARG A 112 14.55 -7.35 7.41
CA ARG A 112 14.24 -7.20 8.83
C ARG A 112 12.77 -6.96 9.15
N ASN A 113 11.86 -7.23 8.19
CA ASN A 113 10.43 -6.99 8.29
C ASN A 113 10.09 -5.48 8.28
N THR A 114 8.83 -5.10 8.49
CA THR A 114 8.32 -3.76 8.17
C THR A 114 8.74 -2.68 9.17
N ALA A 115 8.96 -2.97 10.46
CA ALA A 115 9.32 -1.92 11.41
C ALA A 115 10.71 -1.32 11.14
N PRO A 116 11.81 -2.09 10.94
CA PRO A 116 13.09 -1.52 10.54
C PRO A 116 13.07 -0.82 9.17
N CYS A 117 12.33 -1.37 8.20
CA CYS A 117 12.10 -0.77 6.89
C CYS A 117 11.53 0.65 7.02
N ILE A 118 10.43 0.78 7.75
CA ILE A 118 9.74 2.05 8.01
C ILE A 118 10.62 3.00 8.83
N ALA A 119 11.28 2.48 9.88
CA ALA A 119 12.16 3.28 10.72
C ALA A 119 13.31 3.91 9.91
N TYR A 120 13.95 3.15 9.03
CA TYR A 120 15.02 3.67 8.18
C TYR A 120 14.54 4.87 7.35
N ALA A 121 13.41 4.73 6.67
CA ALA A 121 12.84 5.84 5.89
C ALA A 121 12.46 7.03 6.78
N CYS A 122 11.74 6.79 7.90
CA CYS A 122 11.27 7.86 8.77
C CYS A 122 12.42 8.66 9.40
N TRP A 123 13.49 8.00 9.89
CA TRP A 123 14.64 8.70 10.44
C TRP A 123 15.41 9.49 9.38
N LYS A 124 15.49 8.96 8.15
CA LYS A 124 16.14 9.67 7.06
C LYS A 124 15.33 10.89 6.62
N ILE A 125 14.03 10.76 6.46
CA ILE A 125 13.12 11.88 6.13
C ILE A 125 13.18 12.93 7.24
N ARG A 126 13.07 12.54 8.52
CA ARG A 126 13.06 13.44 9.66
C ARG A 126 14.29 14.34 9.73
N LYS A 127 15.45 13.86 9.27
CA LYS A 127 16.71 14.60 9.35
C LYS A 127 16.67 15.89 8.51
N GLU A 128 15.96 15.91 7.38
CA GLU A 128 15.79 17.09 6.53
C GLU A 128 14.39 17.70 6.62
N HIS A 129 13.39 16.88 6.99
CA HIS A 129 11.97 17.26 7.05
C HIS A 129 11.37 16.89 8.41
N PRO A 130 11.68 17.65 9.50
CA PRO A 130 11.25 17.28 10.86
C PRO A 130 9.74 17.33 11.08
N ASP A 131 9.01 18.08 10.22
CA ASP A 131 7.56 18.21 10.28
C ASP A 131 6.84 17.34 9.22
N ALA A 132 7.55 16.40 8.57
CA ALA A 132 7.01 15.58 7.50
C ALA A 132 5.76 14.80 7.93
N ASN A 133 4.75 14.78 7.07
CA ASN A 133 3.59 13.92 7.19
C ASN A 133 3.75 12.74 6.22
N ILE A 134 3.78 11.53 6.72
CA ILE A 134 4.25 10.36 5.98
C ILE A 134 3.10 9.38 5.76
N VAL A 135 2.93 8.94 4.51
CA VAL A 135 2.16 7.75 4.17
C VAL A 135 3.12 6.60 3.90
N VAL A 136 2.92 5.47 4.55
CA VAL A 136 3.62 4.21 4.26
C VAL A 136 2.66 3.27 3.56
N THR A 137 3.10 2.65 2.47
CA THR A 137 2.26 1.75 1.66
C THR A 137 3.08 0.58 1.10
N PRO A 138 2.50 -0.62 0.93
CA PRO A 138 3.12 -1.68 0.15
C PRO A 138 3.16 -1.32 -1.34
N ALA A 139 4.18 -1.83 -2.05
CA ALA A 139 4.38 -1.60 -3.49
C ALA A 139 3.46 -2.45 -4.38
N ASP A 140 2.77 -3.44 -3.82
CA ASP A 140 2.20 -4.57 -4.55
C ASP A 140 0.70 -4.81 -4.29
N ALA A 141 -0.01 -3.80 -3.79
CA ALA A 141 -1.46 -3.80 -3.65
C ALA A 141 -2.15 -3.08 -4.81
N LEU A 142 -3.30 -3.61 -5.24
CA LEU A 142 -4.17 -2.98 -6.22
C LEU A 142 -5.25 -2.12 -5.55
N VAL A 143 -5.64 -1.08 -6.25
CA VAL A 143 -6.74 -0.17 -5.93
C VAL A 143 -7.50 0.09 -7.21
N VAL A 144 -8.81 -0.15 -7.21
CA VAL A 144 -9.67 0.01 -8.39
C VAL A 144 -10.17 1.46 -8.50
N ASP A 145 -10.74 2.00 -7.43
CA ASP A 145 -11.20 3.39 -7.38
C ASP A 145 -10.11 4.29 -6.77
N VAL A 146 -9.26 4.81 -7.66
CA VAL A 146 -8.11 5.65 -7.28
C VAL A 146 -8.56 6.99 -6.68
N GLU A 147 -9.69 7.54 -7.12
CA GLU A 147 -10.17 8.82 -6.62
C GLU A 147 -10.73 8.70 -5.19
N ASP A 148 -11.49 7.65 -4.90
CA ASP A 148 -11.93 7.40 -3.52
C ASP A 148 -10.74 7.09 -2.59
N PHE A 149 -9.76 6.33 -3.07
CA PHE A 149 -8.50 6.11 -2.37
C PHE A 149 -7.80 7.44 -2.02
N ARG A 150 -7.68 8.35 -2.98
CA ARG A 150 -7.05 9.66 -2.78
C ARG A 150 -7.78 10.51 -1.72
N ARG A 151 -9.11 10.45 -1.68
CA ARG A 151 -9.92 11.13 -0.66
C ARG A 151 -9.64 10.57 0.73
N VAL A 152 -9.61 9.25 0.87
CA VAL A 152 -9.28 8.57 2.14
C VAL A 152 -7.89 8.96 2.62
N ILE A 153 -6.88 8.93 1.74
CA ILE A 153 -5.50 9.29 2.11
C ILE A 153 -5.38 10.79 2.44
N SER A 154 -6.03 11.68 1.69
CA SER A 154 -6.04 13.11 1.99
C SER A 154 -6.63 13.39 3.37
N THR A 155 -7.75 12.75 3.71
CA THR A 155 -8.38 12.84 5.04
C THR A 155 -7.44 12.33 6.14
N ALA A 156 -6.74 11.22 5.89
CA ALA A 156 -5.77 10.67 6.84
C ALA A 156 -4.59 11.63 7.07
N LEU A 157 -4.05 12.23 6.00
CA LEU A 157 -2.97 13.21 6.06
C LEU A 157 -3.39 14.46 6.84
N GLU A 158 -4.58 15.00 6.57
CA GLU A 158 -5.10 16.16 7.30
C GLU A 158 -5.31 15.85 8.78
N PHE A 159 -5.82 14.67 9.10
CA PHE A 159 -6.08 14.25 10.47
C PHE A 159 -4.78 14.04 11.27
N THR A 160 -3.76 13.44 10.67
CA THR A 160 -2.48 13.17 11.34
C THR A 160 -1.58 14.39 11.48
N ALA A 161 -1.72 15.40 10.62
CA ALA A 161 -1.00 16.68 10.74
C ALA A 161 -1.37 17.46 12.00
N ALA A 162 -2.52 17.19 12.61
CA ALA A 162 -3.07 17.97 13.74
C ALA A 162 -2.73 17.38 15.12
N GLY A 163 -1.72 16.53 15.27
CA GLY A 163 -1.31 16.02 16.58
C GLY A 163 -0.81 14.58 16.58
N ARG A 164 -0.60 14.01 17.79
CA ARG A 164 -0.10 12.66 17.97
C ARG A 164 -1.16 11.61 17.60
N ARG A 165 -1.19 11.24 16.33
CA ARG A 165 -2.18 10.33 15.75
C ARG A 165 -1.51 9.42 14.71
N ILE A 166 -1.91 8.16 14.69
CA ILE A 166 -1.57 7.19 13.66
C ILE A 166 -2.88 6.76 12.99
N VAL A 167 -2.95 6.82 11.67
CA VAL A 167 -4.10 6.33 10.91
C VAL A 167 -3.68 5.10 10.12
N THR A 168 -4.51 4.06 10.12
CA THR A 168 -4.42 2.95 9.18
C THR A 168 -5.67 2.89 8.32
N VAL A 169 -5.54 2.40 7.10
CA VAL A 169 -6.68 2.19 6.21
C VAL A 169 -7.28 0.82 6.46
N GLY A 170 -8.57 0.78 6.75
CA GLY A 170 -9.32 -0.44 6.98
C GLY A 170 -10.20 -0.82 5.79
N ILE A 171 -10.22 -2.11 5.43
CA ILE A 171 -11.03 -2.65 4.34
C ILE A 171 -12.11 -3.56 4.92
N ARG A 172 -13.33 -3.45 4.43
CA ARG A 172 -14.44 -4.32 4.89
C ARG A 172 -14.16 -5.78 4.54
N PRO A 173 -14.15 -6.70 5.52
CA PRO A 173 -13.95 -8.11 5.26
C PRO A 173 -15.11 -8.71 4.47
N THR A 174 -14.79 -9.49 3.44
CA THR A 174 -15.77 -10.25 2.64
C THR A 174 -15.68 -11.76 2.90
N ARG A 175 -14.62 -12.20 3.59
CA ARG A 175 -14.34 -13.60 3.93
C ARG A 175 -13.48 -13.68 5.21
N PRO A 176 -13.39 -14.84 5.88
CA PRO A 176 -12.53 -15.01 7.06
C PRO A 176 -11.06 -15.24 6.63
N GLU A 177 -10.35 -14.16 6.21
CA GLU A 177 -8.96 -14.22 5.78
C GLU A 177 -8.00 -14.32 6.96
N THR A 178 -7.09 -15.30 6.93
CA THR A 178 -6.10 -15.52 8.00
C THR A 178 -4.73 -14.91 7.70
N GLY A 179 -4.54 -14.42 6.48
CA GLY A 179 -3.31 -13.77 6.04
C GLY A 179 -3.22 -12.28 6.36
N TYR A 180 -4.31 -11.67 6.84
CA TYR A 180 -4.40 -10.24 7.10
C TYR A 180 -4.48 -9.91 8.59
N GLY A 181 -4.07 -8.69 8.94
CA GLY A 181 -4.39 -8.08 10.22
C GLY A 181 -5.86 -7.63 10.26
N TYR A 182 -6.45 -7.65 11.45
CA TYR A 182 -7.82 -7.19 11.72
C TYR A 182 -7.80 -6.02 12.69
N ILE A 183 -8.62 -5.01 12.39
CA ILE A 183 -8.78 -3.77 13.13
C ILE A 183 -10.20 -3.76 13.70
N ALA A 184 -10.36 -3.78 15.02
CA ALA A 184 -11.65 -3.48 15.63
C ALA A 184 -11.89 -1.98 15.59
N ALA A 185 -12.88 -1.56 14.81
CA ALA A 185 -13.29 -0.16 14.69
C ALA A 185 -14.22 0.21 15.85
N GLY A 186 -13.83 1.24 16.59
CA GLY A 186 -14.56 1.80 17.71
C GLY A 186 -15.38 3.05 17.34
N GLU A 187 -15.41 4.02 18.24
CA GLU A 187 -16.21 5.24 18.09
C GLU A 187 -15.68 6.16 16.99
N VAL A 188 -16.57 6.96 16.43
CA VAL A 188 -16.24 8.02 15.45
C VAL A 188 -15.47 9.13 16.16
N ALA A 189 -14.21 9.33 15.80
CA ALA A 189 -13.38 10.41 16.31
C ALA A 189 -13.66 11.73 15.58
N THR A 190 -13.88 11.66 14.25
CA THR A 190 -14.32 12.78 13.42
C THR A 190 -14.95 12.29 12.12
N ALA A 191 -15.82 13.11 11.55
CA ALA A 191 -16.39 12.91 10.22
C ALA A 191 -16.04 14.11 9.35
N GLN A 192 -15.57 13.86 8.13
CA GLN A 192 -15.31 14.92 7.15
C GLN A 192 -16.22 14.73 5.94
N PRO A 193 -16.87 15.79 5.46
CA PRO A 193 -17.71 15.70 4.28
C PRO A 193 -16.89 15.24 3.08
N ARG A 194 -17.42 14.32 2.28
CA ARG A 194 -16.87 14.00 0.97
C ARG A 194 -17.08 15.22 0.07
N TYR A 195 -16.05 16.01 -0.14
CA TYR A 195 -16.10 17.12 -1.07
C TYR A 195 -16.22 16.60 -2.50
N CYS A 196 -17.38 16.88 -3.12
CA CYS A 196 -17.42 16.94 -4.57
C CYS A 196 -16.75 18.26 -4.98
N VAL A 197 -15.76 18.20 -5.84
CA VAL A 197 -15.27 19.41 -6.51
C VAL A 197 -16.43 19.90 -7.39
N GLU A 198 -16.88 21.15 -7.19
CA GLU A 198 -17.95 21.74 -7.99
C GLU A 198 -17.62 21.58 -9.48
N GLY A 199 -18.48 20.85 -10.21
CA GLY A 199 -18.36 20.64 -11.64
C GLY A 199 -17.98 19.24 -12.09
N GLU A 200 -17.57 18.33 -11.20
CA GLU A 200 -17.36 16.93 -11.54
C GLU A 200 -18.60 16.08 -11.21
N PRO A 201 -18.96 15.09 -12.07
CA PRO A 201 -20.05 14.18 -11.74
C PRO A 201 -19.70 13.43 -10.46
N CYS A 202 -20.49 13.62 -9.42
CA CYS A 202 -20.40 12.83 -8.19
C CYS A 202 -20.54 11.36 -8.58
N CYS A 203 -19.49 10.56 -8.34
CA CYS A 203 -19.61 9.13 -8.44
C CYS A 203 -20.71 8.71 -7.47
N ASN A 204 -21.71 7.97 -7.96
CA ASN A 204 -22.93 7.51 -7.27
C ASN A 204 -22.68 6.53 -6.10
N LYS A 205 -21.55 6.62 -5.41
CA LYS A 205 -21.24 5.86 -4.21
C LYS A 205 -21.43 6.77 -3.00
N GLY A 206 -22.65 6.78 -2.51
CA GLY A 206 -23.09 7.26 -1.19
C GLY A 206 -22.62 8.67 -0.80
N ASP A 207 -23.57 9.59 -0.64
CA ASP A 207 -23.40 10.94 -0.05
C ASP A 207 -23.01 10.88 1.45
N GLY A 208 -22.05 10.03 1.83
CA GLY A 208 -21.65 9.82 3.21
C GLY A 208 -20.30 10.48 3.52
N ASP A 209 -20.18 11.01 4.74
CA ASP A 209 -18.94 11.52 5.28
C ASP A 209 -17.85 10.44 5.35
N ILE A 210 -16.58 10.84 5.20
CA ILE A 210 -15.45 9.97 5.54
C ILE A 210 -15.29 10.00 7.07
N HIS A 211 -15.49 8.85 7.69
CA HIS A 211 -15.38 8.69 9.14
C HIS A 211 -13.97 8.24 9.53
N VAL A 212 -13.35 8.97 10.44
CA VAL A 212 -12.15 8.53 11.15
C VAL A 212 -12.59 7.88 12.45
N LEU A 213 -12.32 6.61 12.62
CA LEU A 213 -12.75 5.82 13.77
C LEU A 213 -11.56 5.57 14.69
N LYS A 214 -11.79 5.58 16.00
CA LYS A 214 -10.78 5.10 16.95
C LYS A 214 -10.60 3.58 16.79
N VAL A 215 -9.37 3.08 16.93
CA VAL A 215 -9.10 1.64 16.94
C VAL A 215 -9.18 1.15 18.39
N ASP A 216 -10.07 0.19 18.63
CA ASP A 216 -10.21 -0.46 19.94
C ASP A 216 -9.19 -1.57 20.14
N SER A 217 -8.89 -2.32 19.09
CA SER A 217 -7.83 -3.32 19.09
C SER A 217 -7.34 -3.64 17.69
N PHE A 218 -6.06 -4.03 17.62
CA PHE A 218 -5.41 -4.51 16.41
C PHE A 218 -4.95 -5.95 16.62
N LYS A 219 -5.20 -6.85 15.65
CA LYS A 219 -4.84 -8.26 15.72
C LYS A 219 -4.27 -8.75 14.41
N GLU A 220 -3.00 -9.13 14.43
CA GLU A 220 -2.29 -9.61 13.25
C GLU A 220 -2.53 -11.10 13.04
N LYS A 221 -2.98 -11.48 11.84
CA LYS A 221 -3.11 -12.86 11.35
C LYS A 221 -3.78 -13.84 12.31
N PRO A 222 -5.07 -13.68 12.61
CA PRO A 222 -5.79 -14.55 13.52
C PRO A 222 -5.96 -15.96 12.96
N GLN A 223 -6.24 -16.94 13.85
CA GLN A 223 -6.68 -18.26 13.43
C GLN A 223 -8.06 -18.20 12.77
N LEU A 224 -8.38 -19.19 11.92
CA LEU A 224 -9.59 -19.22 11.10
C LEU A 224 -10.89 -19.03 11.91
N GLU A 225 -11.00 -19.69 13.06
CA GLU A 225 -12.22 -19.59 13.90
C GLU A 225 -12.38 -18.19 14.49
N VAL A 226 -11.28 -17.52 14.81
CA VAL A 226 -11.29 -16.13 15.28
C VAL A 226 -11.63 -15.17 14.11
N ALA A 227 -11.08 -15.41 12.92
CA ALA A 227 -11.41 -14.63 11.72
C ALA A 227 -12.91 -14.73 11.36
N LYS A 228 -13.53 -15.91 11.51
CA LYS A 228 -14.98 -16.09 11.35
C LYS A 228 -15.79 -15.27 12.37
N GLN A 229 -15.34 -15.23 13.63
CA GLN A 229 -15.97 -14.40 14.67
C GLN A 229 -15.88 -12.92 14.34
N TYR A 230 -14.72 -12.43 13.87
CA TYR A 230 -14.54 -11.04 13.47
C TYR A 230 -15.44 -10.65 12.29
N LEU A 231 -15.56 -11.55 11.30
CA LEU A 231 -16.46 -11.32 10.16
C LEU A 231 -17.93 -11.23 10.63
N ALA A 232 -18.36 -12.12 11.55
CA ALA A 232 -19.71 -12.14 12.09
C ALA A 232 -20.02 -10.92 12.98
N ALA A 233 -19.04 -10.38 13.69
CA ALA A 233 -19.19 -9.21 14.55
C ALA A 233 -19.48 -7.91 13.76
N GLY A 234 -19.00 -7.81 12.50
CA GLY A 234 -19.33 -6.72 11.58
C GLY A 234 -18.61 -5.39 11.83
N ASN A 235 -17.90 -5.24 12.95
CA ASN A 235 -17.14 -4.03 13.30
C ASN A 235 -15.62 -4.18 13.07
N TYR A 236 -15.17 -5.30 12.50
CA TYR A 236 -13.78 -5.51 12.16
C TYR A 236 -13.50 -5.15 10.70
N LEU A 237 -12.32 -4.59 10.46
CA LEU A 237 -11.79 -4.26 9.14
C LEU A 237 -10.48 -5.01 8.93
N TRP A 238 -10.16 -5.37 7.68
CA TRP A 238 -8.81 -5.81 7.33
C TRP A 238 -7.85 -4.63 7.32
N ASN A 239 -6.64 -4.83 7.82
CA ASN A 239 -5.56 -3.86 7.70
C ASN A 239 -5.01 -3.88 6.26
N ALA A 240 -5.14 -2.77 5.54
CA ALA A 240 -4.59 -2.62 4.19
C ALA A 240 -3.05 -2.51 4.17
N GLY A 241 -2.39 -2.41 5.32
CA GLY A 241 -0.95 -2.16 5.40
C GLY A 241 -0.55 -0.75 4.97
N ILE A 242 -1.51 0.17 4.93
CA ILE A 242 -1.30 1.58 4.61
C ILE A 242 -1.42 2.38 5.90
N PHE A 243 -0.37 3.09 6.25
CA PHE A 243 -0.29 3.85 7.50
C PHE A 243 0.03 5.31 7.22
N VAL A 244 -0.55 6.20 8.01
CA VAL A 244 -0.33 7.65 7.91
C VAL A 244 -0.03 8.22 9.30
N TRP A 245 1.00 9.05 9.39
CA TRP A 245 1.43 9.70 10.64
C TRP A 245 2.31 10.91 10.36
N ASN A 246 2.42 11.81 11.32
CA ASN A 246 3.52 12.76 11.36
C ASN A 246 4.83 12.02 11.75
N VAL A 247 5.96 12.42 11.19
CA VAL A 247 7.26 11.75 11.39
C VAL A 247 7.66 11.71 12.86
N GLU A 248 7.40 12.76 13.63
CA GLU A 248 7.73 12.80 15.05
C GLU A 248 6.88 11.80 15.85
N THR A 249 5.58 11.66 15.50
CA THR A 249 4.70 10.68 16.14
C THR A 249 5.23 9.26 16.02
N ILE A 250 5.67 8.85 14.84
CA ILE A 250 6.18 7.47 14.67
C ILE A 250 7.55 7.28 15.31
N VAL A 251 8.43 8.26 15.25
CA VAL A 251 9.76 8.21 15.90
C VAL A 251 9.60 8.08 17.42
N GLU A 252 8.73 8.89 18.03
CA GLU A 252 8.44 8.79 19.47
C GLU A 252 7.78 7.46 19.85
N SER A 253 6.88 6.96 19.00
CA SER A 253 6.26 5.65 19.20
C SER A 253 7.29 4.54 19.18
N MET A 254 8.22 4.55 18.22
CA MET A 254 9.30 3.55 18.16
C MET A 254 10.27 3.67 19.33
N ARG A 255 10.59 4.89 19.78
CA ARG A 255 11.40 5.09 21.00
C ARG A 255 10.72 4.54 22.25
N THR A 256 9.39 4.61 22.30
CA THR A 256 8.61 4.12 23.44
C THR A 256 8.47 2.59 23.43
N PHE A 257 8.15 2.01 22.29
CA PHE A 257 7.71 0.62 22.19
C PHE A 257 8.80 -0.36 21.72
N VAL A 258 9.81 0.14 21.00
CA VAL A 258 10.95 -0.63 20.46
C VAL A 258 12.26 0.17 20.58
N PRO A 259 12.68 0.50 21.83
CA PRO A 259 13.80 1.43 22.09
C PRO A 259 15.13 0.98 21.48
N ASP A 260 15.39 -0.33 21.40
CA ASP A 260 16.62 -0.85 20.81
C ASP A 260 16.69 -0.59 19.30
N LEU A 261 15.55 -0.71 18.59
CA LEU A 261 15.47 -0.35 17.18
C LEU A 261 15.69 1.17 17.01
N ALA A 262 15.02 1.99 17.83
CA ALA A 262 15.13 3.43 17.76
C ALA A 262 16.57 3.91 18.03
N ALA A 263 17.28 3.32 19.01
CA ALA A 263 18.67 3.64 19.31
C ALA A 263 19.61 3.36 18.12
N LYS A 264 19.40 2.23 17.41
CA LYS A 264 20.16 1.90 16.19
C LYS A 264 19.87 2.88 15.05
N MET A 265 18.62 3.31 14.90
CA MET A 265 18.25 4.34 13.92
C MET A 265 18.84 5.71 14.27
N ASP A 266 18.87 6.09 15.56
CA ASP A 266 19.54 7.31 16.02
C ASP A 266 21.06 7.25 15.74
N GLU A 267 21.69 6.10 15.89
CA GLU A 267 23.10 5.90 15.52
C GLU A 267 23.33 6.03 14.00
N MET A 268 22.53 5.31 13.20
CA MET A 268 22.60 5.37 11.73
C MET A 268 22.35 6.78 11.19
N SER A 269 21.41 7.51 11.81
CA SER A 269 20.99 8.83 11.34
C SER A 269 22.12 9.87 11.35
N ARG A 270 23.16 9.67 12.15
CA ARG A 270 24.34 10.56 12.19
C ARG A 270 25.07 10.57 10.84
N ALA A 271 25.08 9.42 10.15
CA ALA A 271 25.74 9.26 8.86
C ALA A 271 24.85 9.58 7.65
N PHE A 272 23.51 9.70 7.80
CA PHE A 272 22.63 9.97 6.67
C PHE A 272 23.02 11.24 5.91
N TYR A 273 22.95 11.18 4.59
CA TYR A 273 23.38 12.22 3.65
C TYR A 273 24.88 12.53 3.67
N THR A 274 25.71 11.63 4.23
CA THR A 274 27.17 11.72 4.17
C THR A 274 27.74 10.57 3.33
N ALA A 275 29.03 10.66 2.98
CA ALA A 275 29.73 9.58 2.28
C ALA A 275 29.80 8.28 3.08
N ASP A 276 29.68 8.33 4.41
CA ASP A 276 29.76 7.17 5.30
C ASP A 276 28.43 6.40 5.42
N GLU A 277 27.31 6.98 4.98
CA GLU A 277 25.99 6.40 5.10
C GLU A 277 25.93 4.93 4.63
N PRO A 278 26.40 4.56 3.43
CA PRO A 278 26.28 3.18 2.95
C PRO A 278 27.06 2.18 3.82
N ALA A 279 28.18 2.59 4.40
CA ALA A 279 28.98 1.73 5.28
C ALA A 279 28.30 1.52 6.63
N VAL A 280 27.79 2.60 7.22
CA VAL A 280 27.09 2.59 8.50
C VAL A 280 25.80 1.79 8.43
N VAL A 281 25.00 2.00 7.37
CA VAL A 281 23.76 1.23 7.14
C VAL A 281 24.06 -0.26 6.98
N ARG A 282 25.07 -0.64 6.18
CA ARG A 282 25.46 -2.05 6.03
C ARG A 282 25.93 -2.69 7.34
N SER A 283 26.51 -1.93 8.23
CA SER A 283 26.99 -2.42 9.53
C SER A 283 25.87 -2.58 10.56
N ILE A 284 25.00 -1.60 10.69
CA ILE A 284 24.03 -1.51 11.79
C ILE A 284 22.70 -2.18 11.42
N PHE A 285 22.13 -1.90 10.23
CA PHE A 285 20.79 -2.37 9.85
C PHE A 285 20.60 -3.89 9.98
N PRO A 286 21.56 -4.76 9.61
CA PRO A 286 21.41 -6.21 9.79
C PRO A 286 21.30 -6.65 11.25
N THR A 287 21.68 -5.82 12.20
CA THR A 287 21.59 -6.11 13.64
C THR A 287 20.22 -5.76 14.23
N CYS A 288 19.36 -5.05 13.49
CA CYS A 288 18.00 -4.72 13.93
C CYS A 288 17.17 -5.97 14.16
N GLU A 289 16.28 -5.92 15.14
CA GLU A 289 15.31 -6.98 15.39
C GLU A 289 14.40 -7.16 14.16
N LYS A 290 14.08 -8.41 13.83
CA LYS A 290 13.13 -8.73 12.75
C LYS A 290 11.70 -8.68 13.28
N ILE A 291 11.05 -7.52 13.21
CA ILE A 291 9.72 -7.27 13.75
C ILE A 291 8.86 -6.48 12.74
N SER A 292 7.56 -6.76 12.67
CA SER A 292 6.63 -5.94 11.87
C SER A 292 6.21 -4.69 12.65
N ILE A 293 5.78 -3.65 11.91
CA ILE A 293 5.23 -2.43 12.48
C ILE A 293 3.96 -2.71 13.31
N ASP A 294 3.22 -3.74 12.91
CA ASP A 294 2.00 -4.17 13.59
C ASP A 294 2.32 -4.55 15.04
N TYR A 295 3.28 -5.45 15.25
CA TYR A 295 3.72 -5.85 16.59
C TYR A 295 4.58 -4.80 17.30
N ALA A 296 5.33 -4.00 16.55
CA ALA A 296 6.21 -3.01 17.12
C ALA A 296 5.44 -1.84 17.74
N VAL A 297 4.38 -1.36 17.06
CA VAL A 297 3.66 -0.13 17.38
C VAL A 297 2.15 -0.32 17.39
N MET A 298 1.55 -0.92 16.33
CA MET A 298 0.10 -0.87 16.12
C MET A 298 -0.70 -1.62 17.19
N GLU A 299 -0.18 -2.72 17.75
CA GLU A 299 -0.83 -3.45 18.83
C GLU A 299 -0.65 -2.79 20.22
N LYS A 300 0.23 -1.77 20.35
CA LYS A 300 0.64 -1.20 21.64
C LYS A 300 0.18 0.23 21.88
N ALA A 301 0.05 1.02 20.80
CA ALA A 301 -0.30 2.44 20.91
C ALA A 301 -1.81 2.62 21.07
N ASP A 302 -2.22 3.60 21.90
CA ASP A 302 -3.63 3.94 22.19
C ASP A 302 -4.17 5.13 21.38
N TYR A 303 -3.33 5.71 20.49
CA TYR A 303 -3.64 6.84 19.60
C TYR A 303 -3.74 6.40 18.13
N ILE A 304 -4.22 5.18 17.89
CA ILE A 304 -4.46 4.65 16.55
C ILE A 304 -5.90 4.86 16.14
N TYR A 305 -6.06 5.22 14.88
CA TYR A 305 -7.34 5.44 14.21
C TYR A 305 -7.39 4.67 12.90
N THR A 306 -8.59 4.41 12.39
CA THR A 306 -8.77 3.78 11.09
C THR A 306 -9.77 4.56 10.25
N ILE A 307 -9.58 4.55 8.93
CA ILE A 307 -10.54 5.07 7.96
C ILE A 307 -10.98 3.88 7.12
N PRO A 308 -12.28 3.52 7.13
CA PRO A 308 -12.81 2.50 6.23
C PRO A 308 -12.73 2.96 4.77
N GLY A 309 -12.12 2.15 3.91
CA GLY A 309 -12.05 2.37 2.46
C GLY A 309 -12.90 1.33 1.71
N ASP A 310 -13.59 1.78 0.67
CA ASP A 310 -14.37 0.93 -0.26
C ASP A 310 -13.98 1.23 -1.70
N PHE A 311 -12.68 1.23 -1.95
CA PHE A 311 -12.08 1.58 -3.24
C PHE A 311 -11.55 0.36 -4.02
N GLY A 312 -12.05 -0.84 -3.71
CA GLY A 312 -11.64 -2.07 -4.41
C GLY A 312 -10.17 -2.41 -4.15
N TRP A 313 -9.75 -2.42 -2.87
CA TRP A 313 -8.40 -2.80 -2.47
C TRP A 313 -8.21 -4.32 -2.49
N SER A 314 -7.04 -4.76 -2.96
CA SER A 314 -6.58 -6.14 -2.84
C SER A 314 -5.05 -6.16 -2.71
N ASP A 315 -4.55 -7.04 -1.84
CA ASP A 315 -3.11 -7.32 -1.76
C ASP A 315 -2.61 -8.15 -2.95
N VAL A 316 -3.53 -8.65 -3.79
CA VAL A 316 -3.23 -9.57 -4.91
C VAL A 316 -2.27 -10.66 -4.44
N GLY A 317 -2.58 -11.29 -3.31
CA GLY A 317 -1.72 -12.29 -2.67
C GLY A 317 -1.71 -13.64 -3.39
N THR A 318 -2.70 -13.90 -4.24
CA THR A 318 -2.91 -15.17 -4.94
C THR A 318 -3.54 -14.96 -6.32
N TRP A 319 -3.50 -16.00 -7.16
CA TRP A 319 -4.16 -16.01 -8.47
C TRP A 319 -5.68 -15.85 -8.35
N GLY A 320 -6.29 -16.44 -7.32
CA GLY A 320 -7.72 -16.26 -7.04
C GLY A 320 -8.07 -14.82 -6.68
N SER A 321 -7.21 -14.13 -5.92
CA SER A 321 -7.40 -12.70 -5.65
C SER A 321 -7.29 -11.86 -6.93
N LEU A 322 -6.39 -12.22 -7.85
CA LEU A 322 -6.30 -11.55 -9.16
C LEU A 322 -7.51 -11.84 -10.02
N TRP A 323 -7.95 -13.11 -10.07
CA TRP A 323 -9.15 -13.51 -10.81
C TRP A 323 -10.37 -12.66 -10.44
N THR A 324 -10.60 -12.39 -9.15
CA THR A 324 -11.74 -11.56 -8.71
C THR A 324 -11.70 -10.09 -9.16
N LEU A 325 -10.54 -9.61 -9.62
CA LEU A 325 -10.34 -8.21 -10.04
C LEU A 325 -10.32 -8.02 -11.56
N LEU A 326 -10.08 -9.09 -12.31
CA LEU A 326 -10.05 -9.06 -13.78
C LEU A 326 -11.46 -9.10 -14.36
N GLN A 327 -11.61 -8.69 -15.60
CA GLN A 327 -12.85 -8.89 -16.36
C GLN A 327 -13.02 -10.36 -16.70
N HIS A 328 -14.26 -10.86 -16.59
CA HIS A 328 -14.62 -12.23 -16.91
C HIS A 328 -15.41 -12.29 -18.21
N ASP A 329 -15.23 -13.40 -18.92
CA ASP A 329 -16.11 -13.77 -20.01
C ASP A 329 -17.44 -14.39 -19.48
N GLU A 330 -18.32 -14.82 -20.37
CA GLU A 330 -19.61 -15.46 -20.05
C GLU A 330 -19.50 -16.78 -19.28
N ASN A 331 -18.33 -17.40 -19.28
CA ASN A 331 -18.00 -18.64 -18.58
C ASN A 331 -17.12 -18.43 -17.33
N ASP A 332 -17.07 -17.22 -16.79
CA ASP A 332 -16.28 -16.84 -15.65
C ASP A 332 -14.75 -17.02 -15.83
N ASN A 333 -14.24 -17.00 -17.07
CA ASN A 333 -12.81 -17.01 -17.30
C ASN A 333 -12.25 -15.58 -17.32
N ALA A 334 -11.09 -15.40 -16.69
CA ALA A 334 -10.33 -14.17 -16.71
C ALA A 334 -9.04 -14.36 -17.54
N VAL A 335 -8.81 -13.51 -18.55
CA VAL A 335 -7.70 -13.66 -19.48
C VAL A 335 -6.86 -12.40 -19.54
N VAL A 336 -5.54 -12.56 -19.36
CA VAL A 336 -4.51 -11.56 -19.65
C VAL A 336 -3.62 -12.10 -20.75
N GLY A 337 -3.76 -11.57 -21.96
CA GLY A 337 -3.04 -11.97 -23.17
C GLY A 337 -3.88 -11.80 -24.42
N GLU A 338 -3.24 -11.42 -25.54
CA GLU A 338 -3.96 -11.11 -26.80
C GLU A 338 -4.29 -12.35 -27.63
N ASN A 339 -3.49 -13.40 -27.55
CA ASN A 339 -3.59 -14.59 -28.40
C ASN A 339 -3.99 -15.85 -27.60
N VAL A 340 -5.01 -15.72 -26.74
CA VAL A 340 -5.52 -16.81 -25.90
C VAL A 340 -6.90 -17.21 -26.43
N HIS A 341 -7.09 -18.49 -26.74
CA HIS A 341 -8.33 -19.07 -27.23
C HIS A 341 -8.82 -20.14 -26.25
N LEU A 342 -10.03 -19.94 -25.73
CA LEU A 342 -10.65 -20.86 -24.76
C LEU A 342 -11.80 -21.59 -25.44
N ASN A 343 -11.78 -22.93 -25.36
CA ASN A 343 -12.83 -23.82 -25.84
C ASN A 343 -13.33 -24.68 -24.67
N ASP A 344 -14.62 -24.59 -24.36
CA ASP A 344 -15.25 -25.34 -23.25
C ASP A 344 -14.50 -25.18 -21.90
N CYS A 345 -13.93 -24.00 -21.63
CA CYS A 345 -13.27 -23.65 -20.38
C CYS A 345 -14.18 -22.84 -19.47
N ARG A 346 -14.07 -23.04 -18.15
CA ARG A 346 -14.90 -22.34 -17.16
C ARG A 346 -14.12 -22.04 -15.88
N GLY A 347 -14.34 -20.83 -15.29
CA GLY A 347 -13.76 -20.44 -13.99
C GLY A 347 -12.23 -20.40 -14.01
N CYS A 348 -11.61 -20.20 -15.16
CA CYS A 348 -10.17 -20.23 -15.30
C CYS A 348 -9.55 -18.83 -15.21
N ILE A 349 -8.33 -18.74 -14.71
CA ILE A 349 -7.47 -17.57 -14.91
C ILE A 349 -6.31 -17.95 -15.84
N VAL A 350 -6.19 -17.20 -16.95
CA VAL A 350 -5.12 -17.39 -17.94
C VAL A 350 -4.29 -16.11 -18.01
N HIS A 351 -3.02 -16.23 -17.70
CA HIS A 351 -2.09 -15.11 -17.77
C HIS A 351 -0.89 -15.46 -18.67
N ALA A 352 -0.96 -15.02 -19.92
CA ALA A 352 0.01 -15.34 -20.96
C ALA A 352 0.28 -14.13 -21.88
N PRO A 353 0.68 -12.95 -21.32
CA PRO A 353 0.98 -11.76 -22.11
C PRO A 353 2.22 -12.01 -22.98
N GLY A 354 2.14 -11.69 -24.27
CA GLY A 354 3.25 -11.87 -25.21
C GLY A 354 3.44 -13.30 -25.74
N SER A 355 2.61 -14.26 -25.33
CA SER A 355 2.62 -15.60 -25.92
C SER A 355 2.21 -15.57 -27.40
N LYS A 356 2.86 -16.40 -28.23
CA LYS A 356 2.54 -16.45 -29.68
C LYS A 356 1.13 -16.96 -29.94
N SER A 357 0.70 -17.99 -29.25
CA SER A 357 -0.65 -18.52 -29.25
C SER A 357 -0.82 -19.49 -28.09
N VAL A 358 -1.95 -19.38 -27.37
CA VAL A 358 -2.38 -20.30 -26.32
C VAL A 358 -3.76 -20.80 -26.65
N VAL A 359 -3.95 -22.10 -26.81
CA VAL A 359 -5.25 -22.74 -27.05
C VAL A 359 -5.51 -23.71 -25.90
N LEU A 360 -6.62 -23.51 -25.20
CA LEU A 360 -7.03 -24.33 -24.06
C LEU A 360 -8.40 -24.92 -24.33
N GLN A 361 -8.61 -26.17 -23.96
CA GLN A 361 -9.88 -26.87 -24.13
C GLN A 361 -10.21 -27.70 -22.88
N GLY A 362 -11.46 -27.55 -22.42
CA GLY A 362 -12.04 -28.40 -21.38
C GLY A 362 -11.44 -28.20 -19.97
N LEU A 363 -10.87 -27.03 -19.68
CA LEU A 363 -10.34 -26.71 -18.36
C LEU A 363 -11.41 -26.07 -17.49
N GLU A 364 -11.48 -26.49 -16.21
CA GLU A 364 -12.35 -25.90 -15.20
C GLU A 364 -11.53 -25.49 -13.98
N ASP A 365 -11.87 -24.33 -13.36
CA ASP A 365 -11.29 -23.81 -12.12
C ASP A 365 -9.76 -23.93 -12.08
N SER A 366 -9.11 -23.46 -13.15
CA SER A 366 -7.70 -23.72 -13.38
C SER A 366 -6.93 -22.41 -13.56
N ILE A 367 -5.69 -22.41 -13.08
CA ILE A 367 -4.68 -21.39 -13.31
C ILE A 367 -3.81 -21.84 -14.47
N VAL A 368 -3.67 -21.02 -15.50
CA VAL A 368 -2.76 -21.22 -16.63
C VAL A 368 -1.89 -19.97 -16.76
N VAL A 369 -0.60 -20.13 -16.58
CA VAL A 369 0.35 -19.00 -16.61
C VAL A 369 1.56 -19.36 -17.45
N GLU A 370 1.87 -18.55 -18.44
CA GLU A 370 3.09 -18.64 -19.20
C GLU A 370 3.90 -17.35 -19.07
N ARG A 371 5.20 -17.50 -18.76
CA ARG A 371 6.16 -16.42 -18.78
C ARG A 371 7.58 -16.93 -19.01
N ASP A 372 8.28 -16.32 -19.94
CA ASP A 372 9.70 -16.59 -20.23
C ASP A 372 9.99 -18.09 -20.46
N GLY A 373 9.08 -18.80 -21.20
CA GLY A 373 9.18 -20.21 -21.46
C GLY A 373 8.84 -21.13 -20.28
N ARG A 374 8.31 -20.58 -19.20
CA ARG A 374 7.85 -21.35 -18.03
C ARG A 374 6.34 -21.41 -18.06
N LEU A 375 5.77 -22.61 -18.01
CA LEU A 375 4.34 -22.86 -18.00
C LEU A 375 3.91 -23.48 -16.68
N LEU A 376 2.90 -22.89 -16.04
CA LEU A 376 2.18 -23.46 -14.92
C LEU A 376 0.74 -23.75 -15.32
N ILE A 377 0.27 -24.96 -15.05
CA ILE A 377 -1.14 -25.34 -15.11
C ILE A 377 -1.46 -26.06 -13.81
N CYS A 378 -2.38 -25.52 -13.02
CA CYS A 378 -2.83 -26.17 -11.79
C CYS A 378 -4.28 -25.76 -11.47
N LYS A 379 -4.92 -26.45 -10.52
CA LYS A 379 -6.25 -26.05 -10.02
C LYS A 379 -6.16 -24.77 -9.21
N LEU A 380 -7.17 -23.91 -9.32
CA LEU A 380 -7.28 -22.68 -8.54
C LEU A 380 -7.30 -22.96 -7.03
N SER A 381 -7.89 -24.07 -6.60
CA SER A 381 -7.88 -24.53 -5.21
C SER A 381 -6.50 -24.84 -4.65
N GLU A 382 -5.50 -25.08 -5.52
CA GLU A 382 -4.13 -25.40 -5.14
C GLU A 382 -3.18 -24.19 -5.12
N GLU A 383 -3.69 -22.98 -5.33
CA GLU A 383 -2.90 -21.76 -5.48
C GLU A 383 -1.92 -21.50 -4.32
N GLN A 384 -2.27 -21.88 -3.08
CA GLN A 384 -1.40 -21.71 -1.91
C GLN A 384 -0.16 -22.61 -1.96
N ARG A 385 -0.23 -23.70 -2.72
CA ARG A 385 0.86 -24.70 -2.87
C ARG A 385 1.81 -24.39 -4.02
N ILE A 386 1.52 -23.39 -4.85
CA ILE A 386 2.38 -23.04 -6.01
C ILE A 386 3.84 -22.82 -5.59
N LYS A 387 4.07 -22.21 -4.42
CA LYS A 387 5.41 -22.05 -3.84
C LYS A 387 6.17 -23.37 -3.63
N ASP A 388 5.46 -24.50 -3.49
CA ASP A 388 6.01 -25.82 -3.20
C ASP A 388 6.22 -26.67 -4.49
N PHE A 389 5.61 -26.28 -5.63
CA PHE A 389 5.73 -26.99 -6.90
C PHE A 389 7.12 -26.82 -7.54
N LYS A 390 7.87 -25.85 -7.08
CA LYS A 390 9.18 -25.44 -7.55
C LYS A 390 10.26 -26.06 -6.67
N LYS A 391 10.46 -27.37 -6.77
CA LYS A 391 11.57 -28.06 -6.10
C LYS A 391 12.59 -28.56 -7.11
#